data_d28709fe5ae84c258bef55f7d4ac7477
#
_entry.id   d28709fe5ae84c258bef55f7d4ac7477
#
_cell.length_a   1.000
_cell.length_b   1.000
_cell.length_c   1.000
_cell.angle_alpha   90.00
_cell.angle_beta   90.00
_cell.angle_gamma   90.00
#
_symmetry.space_group_name_H-M   'P 1'
#
loop_
_entity.id
_entity.type
_entity.pdbx_description
1 polymer ?
#
loop_
_entity_poly.entity_id
_entity_poly.type
_entity_poly.pdbx_seq_one_letter_code
_entity_poly.pdbx_strand_id
1 'polypeptide(L)'
;MPATGWRDILWRVWAQISEDNVSILAAGVAFYVMLALFPAITAFVSLFGLVADPDQVQTQFANLKGVIPDDAWSLLNDQLTAVVSARPGSLGVSALVGLVLALWSAGAGVRAMMTALNIAYHEREERSFFRFYATAFLFTIGTALLGIVSLGVIVIVPVLLNLIELGGIARVLVRLLPWLVLGVFVAVALGVLYRYGASRREPKTRWVSWGAILATVLWIGVSLLFSIYVSNFGSYNETYGALAAVMILLLWLWISAFIVLLGAELNAEMEHQTERDTTVGREKPRGERGAYVADHVGEVP
;
A
#
# COMPACT_ATOMS: atom_id res chain seq x y z
N MET A 1 -7.91 -28.51 -3.18
CA MET A 1 -8.92 -28.30 -4.24
C MET A 1 -8.48 -29.09 -5.48
N PRO A 2 -9.39 -29.73 -6.23
CA PRO A 2 -9.04 -30.38 -7.50
C PRO A 2 -8.65 -29.33 -8.55
N ALA A 3 -7.93 -29.75 -9.61
CA ALA A 3 -7.46 -28.84 -10.67
C ALA A 3 -8.60 -28.10 -11.39
N THR A 4 -9.75 -28.74 -11.53
CA THR A 4 -10.98 -28.13 -12.06
C THR A 4 -11.44 -26.94 -11.23
N GLY A 5 -11.41 -27.05 -9.90
CA GLY A 5 -11.82 -25.95 -9.01
C GLY A 5 -10.92 -24.70 -9.10
N TRP A 6 -9.61 -24.87 -9.34
CA TRP A 6 -8.72 -23.73 -9.59
C TRP A 6 -8.98 -23.04 -10.94
N ARG A 7 -9.33 -23.81 -11.95
CA ARG A 7 -9.70 -23.25 -13.26
C ARG A 7 -10.95 -22.38 -13.12
N ASP A 8 -11.95 -22.86 -12.42
CA ASP A 8 -13.21 -22.14 -12.20
C ASP A 8 -12.99 -20.85 -11.39
N ILE A 9 -12.17 -20.90 -10.33
CA ILE A 9 -11.77 -19.73 -9.56
C ILE A 9 -11.10 -18.68 -10.45
N LEU A 10 -10.08 -19.07 -11.22
CA LEU A 10 -9.33 -18.13 -12.06
C LEU A 10 -10.21 -17.53 -13.16
N TRP A 11 -11.15 -18.29 -13.70
CA TRP A 11 -12.09 -17.79 -14.71
C TRP A 11 -13.03 -16.74 -14.09
N ARG A 12 -13.59 -17.01 -12.90
CA ARG A 12 -14.44 -16.04 -12.20
C ARG A 12 -13.66 -14.79 -11.79
N VAL A 13 -12.45 -14.92 -11.26
CA VAL A 13 -11.58 -13.77 -10.97
C VAL A 13 -11.40 -12.90 -12.21
N TRP A 14 -11.16 -13.51 -13.38
CA TRP A 14 -11.03 -12.74 -14.62
C TRP A 14 -12.32 -12.01 -15.00
N ALA A 15 -13.47 -12.64 -14.84
CA ALA A 15 -14.78 -12.02 -15.10
C ALA A 15 -15.04 -10.87 -14.12
N GLN A 16 -14.81 -11.09 -12.81
CA GLN A 16 -15.06 -10.10 -11.77
C GLN A 16 -14.17 -8.85 -11.90
N ILE A 17 -12.93 -8.98 -12.37
CA ILE A 17 -12.06 -7.81 -12.66
C ILE A 17 -12.77 -6.81 -13.58
N SER A 18 -13.54 -7.30 -14.56
CA SER A 18 -14.27 -6.45 -15.51
C SER A 18 -15.62 -5.99 -14.96
N GLU A 19 -16.37 -6.87 -14.30
CA GLU A 19 -17.69 -6.58 -13.73
C GLU A 19 -17.59 -5.54 -12.61
N ASP A 20 -16.64 -5.69 -11.71
CA ASP A 20 -16.41 -4.79 -10.58
C ASP A 20 -15.60 -3.55 -10.96
N ASN A 21 -15.19 -3.42 -12.22
CA ASN A 21 -14.39 -2.29 -12.69
C ASN A 21 -13.12 -2.06 -11.84
N VAL A 22 -12.43 -3.14 -11.50
CA VAL A 22 -11.25 -3.13 -10.61
C VAL A 22 -10.21 -2.10 -11.04
N SER A 23 -10.02 -1.90 -12.35
CA SER A 23 -9.11 -0.90 -12.90
C SER A 23 -9.50 0.53 -12.51
N ILE A 24 -10.80 0.87 -12.53
CA ILE A 24 -11.31 2.19 -12.16
C ILE A 24 -11.20 2.39 -10.64
N LEU A 25 -11.52 1.36 -9.86
CA LEU A 25 -11.37 1.39 -8.41
C LEU A 25 -9.91 1.61 -8.01
N ALA A 26 -8.99 0.90 -8.65
CA ALA A 26 -7.55 1.06 -8.44
C ALA A 26 -7.07 2.49 -8.79
N ALA A 27 -7.61 3.09 -9.87
CA ALA A 27 -7.29 4.46 -10.24
C ALA A 27 -7.80 5.48 -9.19
N GLY A 28 -9.00 5.26 -8.65
CA GLY A 28 -9.54 6.07 -7.55
C GLY A 28 -8.66 6.00 -6.29
N VAL A 29 -8.21 4.81 -5.90
CA VAL A 29 -7.28 4.64 -4.78
C VAL A 29 -5.96 5.36 -5.06
N ALA A 30 -5.37 5.16 -6.24
CA ALA A 30 -4.10 5.79 -6.64
C ALA A 30 -4.18 7.32 -6.60
N PHE A 31 -5.29 7.89 -7.07
CA PHE A 31 -5.54 9.32 -7.04
C PHE A 31 -5.53 9.88 -5.60
N TYR A 32 -6.28 9.26 -4.68
CA TYR A 32 -6.31 9.73 -3.29
C TYR A 32 -4.99 9.54 -2.57
N VAL A 33 -4.25 8.45 -2.85
CA VAL A 33 -2.90 8.25 -2.30
C VAL A 33 -1.94 9.32 -2.84
N MET A 34 -2.02 9.65 -4.14
CA MET A 34 -1.21 10.72 -4.74
C MET A 34 -1.49 12.08 -4.09
N LEU A 35 -2.76 12.42 -3.83
CA LEU A 35 -3.13 13.66 -3.13
C LEU A 35 -2.56 13.72 -1.71
N ALA A 36 -2.40 12.58 -1.04
CA ALA A 36 -1.85 12.51 0.30
C ALA A 36 -0.34 12.79 0.36
N LEU A 37 0.39 12.63 -0.74
CA LEU A 37 1.85 12.81 -0.76
C LEU A 37 2.27 14.26 -0.47
N PHE A 38 1.55 15.25 -0.99
CA PHE A 38 1.90 16.66 -0.78
C PHE A 38 1.84 17.07 0.69
N PRO A 39 0.71 16.85 1.42
CA PRO A 39 0.67 17.10 2.85
C PRO A 39 1.65 16.23 3.65
N ALA A 40 1.90 14.99 3.21
CA ALA A 40 2.82 14.09 3.90
C ALA A 40 4.28 14.60 3.81
N ILE A 41 4.71 15.09 2.65
CA ILE A 41 6.02 15.72 2.48
C ILE A 41 6.13 16.97 3.37
N THR A 42 5.10 17.82 3.36
CA THR A 42 5.07 19.03 4.22
C THR A 42 5.16 18.67 5.70
N ALA A 43 4.41 17.69 6.16
CA ALA A 43 4.46 17.20 7.52
C ALA A 43 5.84 16.65 7.90
N PHE A 44 6.43 15.83 7.02
CA PHE A 44 7.74 15.22 7.22
C PHE A 44 8.84 16.29 7.35
N VAL A 45 8.89 17.22 6.39
CA VAL A 45 9.89 18.31 6.41
C VAL A 45 9.72 19.20 7.64
N SER A 46 8.47 19.53 8.01
CA SER A 46 8.19 20.34 9.19
C SER A 46 8.58 19.65 10.51
N LEU A 47 8.30 18.33 10.64
CA LEU A 47 8.70 17.54 11.82
C LEU A 47 10.23 17.41 11.89
N PHE A 48 10.87 17.19 10.76
CA PHE A 48 12.33 17.10 10.70
C PHE A 48 12.98 18.43 11.10
N GLY A 49 12.43 19.57 10.63
CA GLY A 49 12.89 20.91 10.99
C GLY A 49 12.67 21.31 12.46
N LEU A 50 11.78 20.59 13.20
CA LEU A 50 11.62 20.78 14.64
C LEU A 50 12.70 20.07 15.48
N VAL A 51 13.27 18.98 14.95
CA VAL A 51 14.18 18.09 15.68
C VAL A 51 15.63 18.30 15.26
N ALA A 52 15.87 18.64 14.01
CA ALA A 52 17.21 18.81 13.43
C ALA A 52 17.62 20.28 13.41
N ASP A 53 18.90 20.52 13.64
CA ASP A 53 19.50 21.84 13.48
C ASP A 53 19.38 22.27 12.00
N PRO A 54 18.91 23.52 11.71
CA PRO A 54 18.76 24.02 10.35
C PRO A 54 19.99 23.83 9.46
N ASP A 55 21.19 24.02 10.00
CA ASP A 55 22.46 23.88 9.29
C ASP A 55 22.75 22.40 8.93
N GLN A 56 22.40 21.47 9.83
CA GLN A 56 22.52 20.03 9.59
C GLN A 56 21.53 19.58 8.54
N VAL A 57 20.31 20.11 8.57
CA VAL A 57 19.26 19.83 7.58
C VAL A 57 19.75 20.23 6.20
N GLN A 58 20.23 21.46 6.02
CA GLN A 58 20.74 21.93 4.72
C GLN A 58 21.90 21.06 4.21
N THR A 59 22.84 20.71 5.07
CA THR A 59 24.00 19.89 4.70
C THR A 59 23.61 18.48 4.28
N GLN A 60 22.70 17.84 5.01
CA GLN A 60 22.20 16.49 4.72
C GLN A 60 21.42 16.46 3.41
N PHE A 61 20.56 17.44 3.19
CA PHE A 61 19.80 17.57 1.95
C PHE A 61 20.70 17.90 0.75
N ALA A 62 21.72 18.75 0.91
CA ALA A 62 22.68 19.04 -0.15
C ALA A 62 23.37 17.77 -0.69
N ASN A 63 23.60 16.78 0.18
CA ASN A 63 24.16 15.47 -0.21
C ASN A 63 23.22 14.62 -1.07
N LEU A 64 21.93 14.92 -1.09
CA LEU A 64 20.95 14.25 -1.96
C LEU A 64 20.89 14.85 -3.36
N LYS A 65 21.53 16.00 -3.57
CA LYS A 65 21.64 16.61 -4.89
C LYS A 65 22.46 15.69 -5.81
N GLY A 66 21.87 15.28 -6.93
CA GLY A 66 22.46 14.32 -7.88
C GLY A 66 22.02 12.87 -7.66
N VAL A 67 21.34 12.55 -6.54
CA VAL A 67 20.67 11.26 -6.31
C VAL A 67 19.19 11.36 -6.67
N ILE A 68 18.60 12.55 -6.49
CA ILE A 68 17.20 12.87 -6.77
C ILE A 68 17.16 13.69 -8.06
N PRO A 69 16.16 13.47 -8.95
CA PRO A 69 15.95 14.31 -10.14
C PRO A 69 15.83 15.79 -9.77
N ASP A 70 16.39 16.67 -10.63
CA ASP A 70 16.50 18.11 -10.35
C ASP A 70 15.14 18.77 -10.05
N ASP A 71 14.05 18.34 -10.69
CA ASP A 71 12.70 18.85 -10.45
C ASP A 71 12.17 18.48 -9.05
N ALA A 72 12.40 17.24 -8.62
CA ALA A 72 12.06 16.80 -7.27
C ALA A 72 12.96 17.47 -6.22
N TRP A 73 14.24 17.69 -6.56
CA TRP A 73 15.17 18.46 -5.75
C TRP A 73 14.70 19.90 -5.54
N SER A 74 14.27 20.60 -6.60
CA SER A 74 13.78 21.98 -6.49
C SER A 74 12.58 22.09 -5.55
N LEU A 75 11.60 21.20 -5.68
CA LEU A 75 10.42 21.15 -4.80
C LEU A 75 10.80 20.90 -3.33
N LEU A 76 11.71 19.96 -3.08
CA LEU A 76 12.20 19.66 -1.74
C LEU A 76 12.98 20.84 -1.15
N ASN A 77 13.85 21.47 -1.95
CA ASN A 77 14.65 22.61 -1.54
C ASN A 77 13.79 23.84 -1.22
N ASP A 78 12.72 24.10 -2.00
CA ASP A 78 11.78 25.18 -1.73
C ASP A 78 11.03 24.95 -0.42
N GLN A 79 10.59 23.71 -0.15
CA GLN A 79 9.96 23.34 1.12
C GLN A 79 10.95 23.48 2.28
N LEU A 80 12.17 23.07 2.08
CA LEU A 80 13.24 23.17 3.08
C LEU A 80 13.56 24.62 3.43
N THR A 81 13.69 25.47 2.41
CA THR A 81 13.92 26.90 2.57
C THR A 81 12.76 27.56 3.31
N ALA A 82 11.52 27.20 3.00
CA ALA A 82 10.35 27.69 3.70
C ALA A 82 10.36 27.29 5.21
N VAL A 83 10.79 26.06 5.53
CA VAL A 83 10.89 25.58 6.91
C VAL A 83 12.04 26.26 7.66
N VAL A 84 13.23 26.36 7.06
CA VAL A 84 14.41 27.00 7.67
C VAL A 84 14.19 28.50 7.91
N SER A 85 13.44 29.16 7.00
CA SER A 85 13.08 30.58 7.12
C SER A 85 11.90 30.86 8.03
N ALA A 86 11.24 29.83 8.53
CA ALA A 86 10.06 29.98 9.39
C ALA A 86 10.44 30.48 10.80
N ARG A 87 9.58 31.32 11.37
CA ARG A 87 9.80 31.84 12.76
C ARG A 87 9.73 30.70 13.79
N PRO A 88 10.55 30.77 14.85
CA PRO A 88 10.40 29.87 16.00
C PRO A 88 8.95 29.86 16.50
N GLY A 89 8.33 28.70 16.61
CA GLY A 89 6.92 28.52 16.99
C GLY A 89 5.94 28.33 15.82
N SER A 90 6.20 28.85 14.60
CA SER A 90 5.35 28.58 13.44
C SER A 90 5.55 27.18 12.87
N LEU A 91 6.73 26.61 13.05
CA LEU A 91 7.06 25.24 12.61
C LEU A 91 6.18 24.20 13.30
N GLY A 92 5.90 24.35 14.60
CA GLY A 92 5.03 23.44 15.33
C GLY A 92 3.59 23.45 14.81
N VAL A 93 3.06 24.64 14.48
CA VAL A 93 1.72 24.76 13.89
C VAL A 93 1.70 24.19 12.47
N SER A 94 2.70 24.50 11.65
CA SER A 94 2.79 24.00 10.28
C SER A 94 2.93 22.48 10.27
N ALA A 95 3.74 21.90 11.16
CA ALA A 95 3.88 20.45 11.31
C ALA A 95 2.54 19.82 11.73
N LEU A 96 1.83 20.39 12.69
CA LEU A 96 0.54 19.88 13.13
C LEU A 96 -0.52 19.94 12.02
N VAL A 97 -0.64 21.08 11.35
CA VAL A 97 -1.58 21.25 10.22
C VAL A 97 -1.22 20.30 9.09
N GLY A 98 0.06 20.23 8.71
CA GLY A 98 0.54 19.31 7.68
C GLY A 98 0.25 17.85 8.04
N LEU A 99 0.49 17.44 9.27
CA LEU A 99 0.20 16.09 9.75
C LEU A 99 -1.30 15.77 9.71
N VAL A 100 -2.15 16.68 10.16
CA VAL A 100 -3.62 16.50 10.11
C VAL A 100 -4.09 16.38 8.67
N LEU A 101 -3.62 17.24 7.77
CA LEU A 101 -3.96 17.16 6.34
C LEU A 101 -3.42 15.88 5.68
N ALA A 102 -2.20 15.46 6.03
CA ALA A 102 -1.62 14.23 5.52
C ALA A 102 -2.44 13.00 5.96
N LEU A 103 -2.78 12.92 7.25
CA LEU A 103 -3.60 11.82 7.77
C LEU A 103 -5.02 11.83 7.18
N TRP A 104 -5.61 13.01 7.00
CA TRP A 104 -6.92 13.15 6.37
C TRP A 104 -6.90 12.67 4.91
N SER A 105 -5.92 13.12 4.14
CA SER A 105 -5.75 12.77 2.71
C SER A 105 -5.39 11.29 2.55
N ALA A 106 -4.44 10.78 3.33
CA ALA A 106 -4.09 9.35 3.34
C ALA A 106 -5.31 8.49 3.74
N GLY A 107 -6.10 8.95 4.72
CA GLY A 107 -7.35 8.31 5.09
C GLY A 107 -8.36 8.25 3.95
N ALA A 108 -8.35 9.19 3.00
CA ALA A 108 -9.20 9.13 1.80
C ALA A 108 -8.81 7.95 0.88
N GLY A 109 -7.49 7.72 0.69
CA GLY A 109 -7.00 6.56 -0.05
C GLY A 109 -7.39 5.23 0.61
N VAL A 110 -7.27 5.16 1.93
CA VAL A 110 -7.70 3.97 2.70
C VAL A 110 -9.20 3.75 2.58
N ARG A 111 -10.03 4.80 2.71
CA ARG A 111 -11.49 4.69 2.53
C ARG A 111 -11.85 4.24 1.11
N ALA A 112 -11.17 4.75 0.10
CA ALA A 112 -11.36 4.30 -1.28
C ALA A 112 -11.02 2.81 -1.42
N MET A 113 -9.91 2.34 -0.81
CA MET A 113 -9.55 0.93 -0.78
C MET A 113 -10.59 0.08 -0.03
N MET A 114 -11.09 0.53 1.13
CA MET A 114 -12.15 -0.18 1.88
C MET A 114 -13.44 -0.28 1.07
N THR A 115 -13.80 0.77 0.33
CA THR A 115 -14.96 0.75 -0.58
C THR A 115 -14.74 -0.24 -1.73
N ALA A 116 -13.55 -0.27 -2.32
CA ALA A 116 -13.20 -1.22 -3.37
C ALA A 116 -13.21 -2.67 -2.86
N LEU A 117 -12.74 -2.90 -1.63
CA LEU A 117 -12.83 -4.22 -1.00
C LEU A 117 -14.28 -4.65 -0.73
N ASN A 118 -15.17 -3.73 -0.36
CA ASN A 118 -16.59 -4.06 -0.23
C ASN A 118 -17.16 -4.55 -1.58
N ILE A 119 -16.77 -3.93 -2.69
CA ILE A 119 -17.21 -4.34 -4.03
C ILE A 119 -16.64 -5.73 -4.35
N ALA A 120 -15.34 -5.96 -4.20
CA ALA A 120 -14.68 -7.24 -4.47
C ALA A 120 -15.23 -8.43 -3.63
N TYR A 121 -15.78 -8.14 -2.44
CA TYR A 121 -16.44 -9.15 -1.61
C TYR A 121 -17.96 -9.13 -1.74
N HIS A 122 -18.54 -8.36 -2.67
CA HIS A 122 -19.98 -8.17 -2.87
C HIS A 122 -20.73 -7.71 -1.62
N GLU A 123 -20.06 -6.93 -0.77
CA GLU A 123 -20.59 -6.44 0.50
C GLU A 123 -21.08 -4.98 0.39
N ARG A 124 -22.04 -4.64 1.21
CA ARG A 124 -22.45 -3.25 1.42
C ARG A 124 -21.83 -2.69 2.68
N GLU A 125 -21.52 -1.39 2.69
CA GLU A 125 -21.01 -0.75 3.89
C GLU A 125 -22.12 -0.62 4.94
N GLU A 126 -22.09 -1.48 5.96
CA GLU A 126 -23.07 -1.52 7.06
C GLU A 126 -22.52 -0.92 8.37
N ARG A 127 -21.23 -0.58 8.39
CA ARG A 127 -20.63 0.05 9.56
C ARG A 127 -21.19 1.47 9.75
N SER A 128 -21.46 1.86 11.00
CA SER A 128 -21.81 3.25 11.30
C SER A 128 -20.71 4.19 10.82
N PHE A 129 -21.05 5.44 10.52
CA PHE A 129 -20.12 6.48 10.09
C PHE A 129 -18.86 6.52 10.97
N PHE A 130 -19.02 6.60 12.29
CA PHE A 130 -17.89 6.64 13.22
C PHE A 130 -17.01 5.39 13.15
N ARG A 131 -17.60 4.21 13.04
CA ARG A 131 -16.86 2.95 12.96
C ARG A 131 -16.09 2.84 11.64
N PHE A 132 -16.70 3.25 10.52
CA PHE A 132 -16.02 3.28 9.22
C PHE A 132 -14.78 4.18 9.24
N TYR A 133 -14.95 5.44 9.71
CA TYR A 133 -13.84 6.39 9.79
C TYR A 133 -12.77 5.99 10.80
N ALA A 134 -13.15 5.42 11.95
CA ALA A 134 -12.20 4.89 12.92
C ALA A 134 -11.37 3.73 12.35
N THR A 135 -12.01 2.79 11.62
CA THR A 135 -11.32 1.71 10.95
C THR A 135 -10.36 2.24 9.89
N ALA A 136 -10.81 3.18 9.06
CA ALA A 136 -9.95 3.82 8.06
C ALA A 136 -8.75 4.53 8.71
N PHE A 137 -8.96 5.22 9.83
CA PHE A 137 -7.89 5.88 10.58
C PHE A 137 -6.86 4.90 11.14
N LEU A 138 -7.31 3.77 11.71
CA LEU A 138 -6.42 2.70 12.17
C LEU A 138 -5.58 2.12 11.04
N PHE A 139 -6.19 1.85 9.88
CA PHE A 139 -5.46 1.40 8.69
C PHE A 139 -4.48 2.46 8.20
N THR A 140 -4.84 3.74 8.23
CA THR A 140 -3.94 4.84 7.83
C THR A 140 -2.71 4.88 8.72
N ILE A 141 -2.88 4.81 10.05
CA ILE A 141 -1.76 4.73 11.00
C ILE A 141 -0.95 3.46 10.77
N GLY A 142 -1.62 2.31 10.62
CA GLY A 142 -0.95 1.03 10.36
C GLY A 142 -0.09 1.07 9.10
N THR A 143 -0.59 1.65 8.01
CA THR A 143 0.14 1.82 6.75
C THR A 143 1.31 2.79 6.90
N ALA A 144 1.13 3.89 7.63
CA ALA A 144 2.21 4.83 7.93
C ALA A 144 3.33 4.17 8.75
N LEU A 145 2.97 3.43 9.79
CA LEU A 145 3.93 2.66 10.60
C LEU A 145 4.66 1.60 9.77
N LEU A 146 3.92 0.87 8.93
CA LEU A 146 4.51 -0.10 8.00
C LEU A 146 5.53 0.58 7.08
N GLY A 147 5.21 1.75 6.54
CA GLY A 147 6.13 2.56 5.72
C GLY A 147 7.40 2.95 6.47
N ILE A 148 7.28 3.45 7.70
CA ILE A 148 8.42 3.84 8.55
C ILE A 148 9.31 2.61 8.84
N VAL A 149 8.70 1.49 9.25
CA VAL A 149 9.45 0.24 9.52
C VAL A 149 10.13 -0.26 8.25
N SER A 150 9.46 -0.21 7.10
CA SER A 150 10.02 -0.64 5.82
C SER A 150 11.22 0.21 5.42
N LEU A 151 11.15 1.54 5.56
CA LEU A 151 12.27 2.44 5.33
C LEU A 151 13.43 2.14 6.30
N GLY A 152 13.12 1.91 7.59
CA GLY A 152 14.13 1.50 8.57
C GLY A 152 14.85 0.22 8.16
N VAL A 153 14.11 -0.80 7.74
CA VAL A 153 14.70 -2.07 7.28
C VAL A 153 15.57 -1.86 6.04
N ILE A 154 15.09 -1.09 5.05
CA ILE A 154 15.83 -0.83 3.80
C ILE A 154 17.14 -0.06 4.06
N VAL A 155 17.13 0.89 5.00
CA VAL A 155 18.29 1.76 5.26
C VAL A 155 19.24 1.14 6.30
N ILE A 156 18.71 0.66 7.42
CA ILE A 156 19.52 0.22 8.56
C ILE A 156 20.16 -1.14 8.31
N VAL A 157 19.41 -2.08 7.72
CA VAL A 157 19.93 -3.44 7.56
C VAL A 157 21.19 -3.50 6.68
N PRO A 158 21.27 -2.86 5.49
CA PRO A 158 22.50 -2.84 4.70
C PRO A 158 23.69 -2.20 5.44
N VAL A 159 23.46 -1.14 6.23
CA VAL A 159 24.49 -0.49 7.02
C VAL A 159 25.05 -1.46 8.06
N LEU A 160 24.21 -2.13 8.82
CA LEU A 160 24.63 -3.12 9.82
C LEU A 160 25.36 -4.30 9.18
N LEU A 161 24.93 -4.74 8.01
CA LEU A 161 25.53 -5.85 7.29
C LEU A 161 26.92 -5.53 6.75
N ASN A 162 27.18 -4.27 6.39
CA ASN A 162 28.51 -3.83 5.96
C ASN A 162 29.52 -3.78 7.11
N LEU A 163 29.07 -3.78 8.37
CA LEU A 163 29.93 -3.87 9.57
C LEU A 163 30.41 -5.29 9.87
N ILE A 164 29.80 -6.30 9.23
CA ILE A 164 30.12 -7.71 9.45
C ILE A 164 30.78 -8.25 8.19
N GLU A 165 32.03 -8.68 8.29
CA GLU A 165 32.75 -9.35 7.21
C GLU A 165 32.19 -10.75 6.96
N LEU A 166 31.11 -10.84 6.17
CA LEU A 166 30.51 -12.09 5.76
C LEU A 166 31.09 -12.54 4.42
N GLY A 167 31.60 -13.77 4.37
CA GLY A 167 32.10 -14.40 3.14
C GLY A 167 31.02 -15.22 2.40
N GLY A 168 31.19 -15.38 1.08
CA GLY A 168 30.48 -16.36 0.26
C GLY A 168 28.94 -16.33 0.34
N ILE A 169 28.33 -17.47 0.55
CA ILE A 169 26.87 -17.71 0.56
C ILE A 169 26.17 -16.87 1.64
N ALA A 170 26.80 -16.71 2.82
CA ALA A 170 26.23 -15.93 3.91
C ALA A 170 25.94 -14.47 3.50
N ARG A 171 26.80 -13.85 2.71
CA ARG A 171 26.59 -12.48 2.18
C ARG A 171 25.36 -12.40 1.27
N VAL A 172 25.12 -13.42 0.45
CA VAL A 172 23.94 -13.47 -0.44
C VAL A 172 22.65 -13.62 0.37
N LEU A 173 22.63 -14.57 1.31
CA LEU A 173 21.47 -14.82 2.18
C LEU A 173 21.10 -13.58 2.99
N VAL A 174 22.10 -12.92 3.53
CA VAL A 174 21.90 -11.72 4.34
C VAL A 174 21.44 -10.52 3.50
N ARG A 175 21.85 -10.40 2.23
CA ARG A 175 21.29 -9.40 1.29
C ARG A 175 19.83 -9.64 0.92
N LEU A 176 19.37 -10.89 0.92
CA LEU A 176 17.99 -11.23 0.61
C LEU A 176 17.06 -11.08 1.84
N LEU A 177 17.61 -11.14 3.05
CA LEU A 177 16.85 -11.09 4.30
C LEU A 177 15.92 -9.86 4.42
N PRO A 178 16.35 -8.61 4.13
CA PRO A 178 15.48 -7.45 4.17
C PRO A 178 14.25 -7.59 3.25
N TRP A 179 14.44 -8.12 2.05
CA TRP A 179 13.36 -8.33 1.08
C TRP A 179 12.36 -9.39 1.54
N LEU A 180 12.86 -10.47 2.16
CA LEU A 180 12.01 -11.49 2.77
C LEU A 180 11.21 -10.91 3.95
N VAL A 181 11.87 -10.17 4.82
CA VAL A 181 11.20 -9.52 5.96
C VAL A 181 10.12 -8.55 5.48
N LEU A 182 10.44 -7.69 4.52
CA LEU A 182 9.47 -6.77 3.91
C LEU A 182 8.31 -7.51 3.25
N GLY A 183 8.59 -8.58 2.49
CA GLY A 183 7.55 -9.42 1.88
C GLY A 183 6.61 -10.02 2.92
N VAL A 184 7.13 -10.50 4.05
CA VAL A 184 6.29 -11.01 5.17
C VAL A 184 5.46 -9.89 5.78
N PHE A 185 6.05 -8.71 6.03
CA PHE A 185 5.31 -7.56 6.57
C PHE A 185 4.18 -7.13 5.63
N VAL A 186 4.43 -7.04 4.33
CA VAL A 186 3.42 -6.70 3.33
C VAL A 186 2.33 -7.78 3.28
N ALA A 187 2.68 -9.07 3.27
CA ALA A 187 1.71 -10.15 3.26
C ALA A 187 0.81 -10.13 4.51
N VAL A 188 1.38 -9.86 5.69
CA VAL A 188 0.61 -9.72 6.94
C VAL A 188 -0.29 -8.50 6.88
N ALA A 189 0.20 -7.35 6.42
CA ALA A 189 -0.59 -6.13 6.28
C ALA A 189 -1.77 -6.32 5.32
N LEU A 190 -1.54 -6.97 4.16
CA LEU A 190 -2.60 -7.31 3.21
C LEU A 190 -3.59 -8.32 3.81
N GLY A 191 -3.11 -9.32 4.55
CA GLY A 191 -3.98 -10.26 5.26
C GLY A 191 -4.90 -9.56 6.27
N VAL A 192 -4.38 -8.59 7.02
CA VAL A 192 -5.16 -7.74 7.94
C VAL A 192 -6.15 -6.87 7.16
N LEU A 193 -5.73 -6.28 6.05
CA LEU A 193 -6.58 -5.46 5.19
C LEU A 193 -7.74 -6.29 4.61
N TYR A 194 -7.50 -7.47 4.08
CA TYR A 194 -8.54 -8.35 3.52
C TYR A 194 -9.49 -8.88 4.59
N ARG A 195 -9.00 -9.04 5.83
CA ARG A 195 -9.82 -9.53 6.92
C ARG A 195 -10.76 -8.49 7.51
N TYR A 196 -10.30 -7.25 7.64
CA TYR A 196 -11.00 -6.19 8.36
C TYR A 196 -11.39 -5.00 7.48
N GLY A 197 -10.92 -4.94 6.24
CA GLY A 197 -11.18 -3.84 5.31
C GLY A 197 -12.63 -3.83 4.82
N ALA A 198 -13.15 -4.96 4.38
CA ALA A 198 -14.56 -5.09 3.96
C ALA A 198 -15.52 -5.10 5.16
N SER A 199 -16.76 -4.65 4.92
CA SER A 199 -17.84 -4.59 5.92
C SER A 199 -18.59 -5.92 5.97
N ARG A 200 -17.94 -6.95 6.49
CA ARG A 200 -18.50 -8.30 6.58
C ARG A 200 -18.07 -9.00 7.88
N ARG A 201 -18.68 -10.16 8.15
CA ARG A 201 -18.17 -11.02 9.20
C ARG A 201 -16.78 -11.51 8.84
N GLU A 202 -15.86 -11.45 9.82
CA GLU A 202 -14.46 -11.77 9.62
C GLU A 202 -14.25 -13.19 9.07
N PRO A 203 -13.46 -13.36 8.00
CA PRO A 203 -13.06 -14.67 7.51
C PRO A 203 -12.01 -15.32 8.42
N LYS A 204 -11.95 -16.65 8.45
CA LYS A 204 -10.82 -17.39 9.03
C LYS A 204 -9.54 -17.06 8.27
N THR A 205 -8.43 -16.86 8.97
CA THR A 205 -7.12 -16.43 8.41
C THR A 205 -6.70 -17.23 7.16
N ARG A 206 -7.01 -18.51 7.11
CA ARG A 206 -6.72 -19.37 5.96
C ARG A 206 -7.26 -18.84 4.63
N TRP A 207 -8.41 -18.17 4.64
CA TRP A 207 -9.10 -17.73 3.43
C TRP A 207 -8.59 -16.40 2.89
N VAL A 208 -7.93 -15.59 3.72
CA VAL A 208 -7.32 -14.32 3.28
C VAL A 208 -5.82 -14.44 2.99
N SER A 209 -5.20 -15.55 3.38
CA SER A 209 -3.74 -15.72 3.24
C SER A 209 -3.30 -15.91 1.79
N TRP A 210 -4.08 -16.62 0.96
CA TRP A 210 -3.71 -16.91 -0.42
C TRP A 210 -3.67 -15.66 -1.29
N GLY A 211 -4.70 -14.81 -1.21
CA GLY A 211 -4.71 -13.53 -1.90
C GLY A 211 -3.61 -12.60 -1.40
N ALA A 212 -3.33 -12.59 -0.08
CA ALA A 212 -2.25 -11.78 0.47
C ALA A 212 -0.87 -12.23 -0.05
N ILE A 213 -0.61 -13.54 -0.10
CA ILE A 213 0.64 -14.09 -0.65
C ILE A 213 0.75 -13.79 -2.14
N LEU A 214 -0.30 -14.07 -2.92
CA LEU A 214 -0.30 -13.79 -4.35
C LEU A 214 -0.06 -12.30 -4.63
N ALA A 215 -0.80 -11.42 -3.97
CA ALA A 215 -0.65 -9.98 -4.15
C ALA A 215 0.76 -9.52 -3.77
N THR A 216 1.34 -10.04 -2.69
CA THR A 216 2.71 -9.71 -2.29
C THR A 216 3.73 -10.16 -3.34
N VAL A 217 3.64 -11.40 -3.83
CA VAL A 217 4.56 -11.93 -4.84
C VAL A 217 4.43 -11.15 -6.16
N LEU A 218 3.20 -10.90 -6.61
CA LEU A 218 2.95 -10.10 -7.80
C LEU A 218 3.46 -8.68 -7.64
N TRP A 219 3.22 -8.05 -6.50
CA TRP A 219 3.67 -6.68 -6.23
C TRP A 219 5.20 -6.56 -6.26
N ILE A 220 5.91 -7.51 -5.65
CA ILE A 220 7.38 -7.55 -5.72
C ILE A 220 7.84 -7.74 -7.17
N GLY A 221 7.29 -8.73 -7.88
CA GLY A 221 7.66 -9.02 -9.26
C GLY A 221 7.40 -7.84 -10.21
N VAL A 222 6.20 -7.24 -10.11
CA VAL A 222 5.83 -6.08 -10.92
C VAL A 222 6.65 -4.86 -10.55
N SER A 223 6.96 -4.63 -9.26
CA SER A 223 7.82 -3.52 -8.85
C SER A 223 9.24 -3.64 -9.40
N LEU A 224 9.79 -4.86 -9.50
CA LEU A 224 11.09 -5.10 -10.15
C LEU A 224 11.02 -4.81 -11.66
N LEU A 225 9.99 -5.29 -12.34
CA LEU A 225 9.78 -5.01 -13.78
C LEU A 225 9.56 -3.53 -14.02
N PHE A 226 8.80 -2.87 -13.16
CA PHE A 226 8.54 -1.44 -13.23
C PHE A 226 9.83 -0.61 -13.01
N SER A 227 10.70 -1.04 -12.10
CA SER A 227 12.01 -0.42 -11.92
C SER A 227 12.86 -0.49 -13.18
N ILE A 228 12.87 -1.65 -13.87
CA ILE A 228 13.56 -1.81 -15.16
C ILE A 228 12.93 -0.90 -16.23
N TYR A 229 11.59 -0.83 -16.27
CA TYR A 229 10.87 0.05 -17.18
C TYR A 229 11.29 1.51 -16.97
N VAL A 230 11.24 2.01 -15.73
CA VAL A 230 11.59 3.40 -15.39
C VAL A 230 13.06 3.70 -15.70
N SER A 231 13.99 2.77 -15.43
CA SER A 231 15.41 2.98 -15.72
C SER A 231 15.73 3.19 -17.21
N ASN A 232 14.86 2.69 -18.11
CA ASN A 232 14.97 2.88 -19.56
C ASN A 232 14.21 4.13 -20.07
N PHE A 233 13.52 4.85 -19.18
CA PHE A 233 12.68 5.99 -19.54
C PHE A 233 13.39 7.35 -19.41
N GLY A 234 14.71 7.36 -19.31
CA GLY A 234 15.51 8.58 -19.13
C GLY A 234 15.25 9.67 -20.20
N SER A 235 14.96 9.27 -21.45
CA SER A 235 14.62 10.21 -22.54
C SER A 235 13.24 10.88 -22.39
N TYR A 236 12.33 10.29 -21.62
CA TYR A 236 11.00 10.85 -21.38
C TYR A 236 11.05 12.04 -20.41
N ASN A 237 12.01 12.00 -19.49
CA ASN A 237 12.24 13.07 -18.52
C ASN A 237 12.73 14.38 -19.20
N GLU A 238 13.49 14.26 -20.28
CA GLU A 238 13.97 15.41 -21.07
C GLU A 238 12.81 16.18 -21.73
N THR A 239 11.70 15.50 -22.03
CA THR A 239 10.56 16.10 -22.75
C THR A 239 9.46 16.61 -21.81
N TYR A 240 9.19 15.89 -20.71
CA TYR A 240 8.04 16.11 -19.83
C TYR A 240 8.41 16.54 -18.40
N GLY A 241 9.70 16.51 -18.02
CA GLY A 241 10.20 16.97 -16.72
C GLY A 241 9.40 16.39 -15.52
N ALA A 242 9.01 17.25 -14.60
CA ALA A 242 8.28 16.88 -13.39
C ALA A 242 6.95 16.14 -13.66
N LEU A 243 6.29 16.40 -14.79
CA LEU A 243 5.06 15.70 -15.17
C LEU A 243 5.30 14.21 -15.42
N ALA A 244 6.45 13.85 -15.98
CA ALA A 244 6.80 12.43 -16.19
C ALA A 244 6.91 11.68 -14.85
N ALA A 245 7.54 12.29 -13.84
CA ALA A 245 7.66 11.69 -12.52
C ALA A 245 6.28 11.47 -11.85
N VAL A 246 5.38 12.43 -11.95
CA VAL A 246 4.00 12.33 -11.44
C VAL A 246 3.24 11.20 -12.13
N MET A 247 3.34 11.11 -13.47
CA MET A 247 2.66 10.07 -14.25
C MET A 247 3.21 8.66 -13.93
N ILE A 248 4.52 8.53 -13.82
CA ILE A 248 5.19 7.28 -13.45
C ILE A 248 4.74 6.82 -12.06
N LEU A 249 4.70 7.75 -11.10
CA LEU A 249 4.26 7.46 -9.75
C LEU A 249 2.78 7.07 -9.69
N LEU A 250 1.92 7.78 -10.41
CA LEU A 250 0.49 7.44 -10.52
C LEU A 250 0.29 6.06 -11.13
N LEU A 251 1.06 5.73 -12.18
CA LEU A 251 1.00 4.41 -12.80
C LEU A 251 1.42 3.31 -11.81
N TRP A 252 2.49 3.54 -11.04
CA TRP A 252 2.94 2.58 -10.03
C TRP A 252 1.91 2.41 -8.90
N LEU A 253 1.29 3.49 -8.43
CA LEU A 253 0.23 3.47 -7.43
C LEU A 253 -1.00 2.73 -7.94
N TRP A 254 -1.37 2.97 -9.22
CA TRP A 254 -2.48 2.29 -9.86
C TRP A 254 -2.24 0.78 -9.96
N ILE A 255 -1.07 0.36 -10.47
CA ILE A 255 -0.70 -1.06 -10.55
C ILE A 255 -0.69 -1.68 -9.15
N SER A 256 -0.16 -0.99 -8.14
CA SER A 256 -0.13 -1.48 -6.77
C SER A 256 -1.53 -1.69 -6.20
N ALA A 257 -2.43 -0.72 -6.37
CA ALA A 257 -3.82 -0.84 -5.95
C ALA A 257 -4.55 -1.96 -6.70
N PHE A 258 -4.31 -2.09 -8.01
CA PHE A 258 -4.88 -3.15 -8.83
C PHE A 258 -4.47 -4.54 -8.34
N ILE A 259 -3.19 -4.75 -8.02
CA ILE A 259 -2.67 -6.03 -7.49
C ILE A 259 -3.30 -6.35 -6.13
N VAL A 260 -3.48 -5.35 -5.26
CA VAL A 260 -4.16 -5.54 -3.97
C VAL A 260 -5.61 -5.98 -4.19
N LEU A 261 -6.34 -5.33 -5.09
CA LEU A 261 -7.72 -5.71 -5.39
C LEU A 261 -7.80 -7.10 -6.07
N LEU A 262 -6.87 -7.43 -6.96
CA LEU A 262 -6.77 -8.77 -7.54
C LEU A 262 -6.59 -9.86 -6.47
N GLY A 263 -5.83 -9.58 -5.41
CA GLY A 263 -5.70 -10.48 -4.28
C GLY A 263 -6.99 -10.64 -3.48
N ALA A 264 -7.80 -9.58 -3.38
CA ALA A 264 -9.12 -9.61 -2.75
C ALA A 264 -10.11 -10.46 -3.57
N GLU A 265 -10.16 -10.26 -4.90
CA GLU A 265 -10.96 -11.05 -5.82
C GLU A 265 -10.63 -12.55 -5.72
N LEU A 266 -9.32 -12.87 -5.71
CA LEU A 266 -8.92 -14.27 -5.52
C LEU A 266 -9.44 -14.85 -4.20
N ASN A 267 -9.35 -14.10 -3.10
CA ASN A 267 -9.89 -14.56 -1.82
C ASN A 267 -11.40 -14.74 -1.87
N ALA A 268 -12.14 -13.80 -2.48
CA ALA A 268 -13.58 -13.86 -2.63
C ALA A 268 -14.01 -15.11 -3.42
N GLU A 269 -13.37 -15.35 -4.56
CA GLU A 269 -13.70 -16.49 -5.41
C GLU A 269 -13.26 -17.84 -4.81
N MET A 270 -12.21 -17.85 -4.00
CA MET A 270 -11.85 -19.03 -3.21
C MET A 270 -12.87 -19.37 -2.13
N GLU A 271 -13.47 -18.35 -1.52
CA GLU A 271 -14.57 -18.53 -0.55
C GLU A 271 -15.84 -18.99 -1.26
N HIS A 272 -16.18 -18.44 -2.42
CA HIS A 272 -17.29 -18.88 -3.27
C HIS A 272 -17.18 -20.36 -3.71
N GLN A 273 -15.95 -20.90 -3.81
CA GLN A 273 -15.72 -22.29 -4.25
C GLN A 273 -16.01 -23.33 -3.16
N THR A 274 -16.24 -22.91 -1.90
CA THR A 274 -16.45 -23.85 -0.80
C THR A 274 -17.84 -23.80 -0.22
N GLU A 275 -18.36 -25.00 0.12
CA GLU A 275 -19.62 -25.13 0.86
C GLU A 275 -19.46 -24.88 2.36
N ARG A 276 -18.22 -24.95 2.87
CA ARG A 276 -17.93 -24.83 4.31
C ARG A 276 -18.03 -23.37 4.73
N ASP A 277 -18.42 -23.16 5.99
CA ASP A 277 -18.41 -21.84 6.59
C ASP A 277 -16.96 -21.34 6.74
N THR A 278 -16.67 -20.26 6.02
CA THR A 278 -15.36 -19.59 5.98
C THR A 278 -15.21 -18.54 7.08
N THR A 279 -16.30 -18.18 7.78
CA THR A 279 -16.30 -17.10 8.79
C THR A 279 -15.86 -17.59 10.16
N VAL A 280 -15.41 -16.66 11.01
CA VAL A 280 -14.97 -16.94 12.38
C VAL A 280 -16.12 -17.29 13.30
N GLY A 281 -15.92 -18.24 14.21
CA GLY A 281 -16.86 -18.66 15.23
C GLY A 281 -17.48 -20.03 14.96
N ARG A 282 -18.67 -20.29 15.54
CA ARG A 282 -19.41 -21.54 15.31
C ARG A 282 -19.89 -21.59 13.87
N GLU A 283 -19.81 -22.77 13.25
CA GLU A 283 -20.33 -23.01 11.91
C GLU A 283 -21.80 -22.66 11.85
N LYS A 284 -22.17 -21.92 10.82
CA LYS A 284 -23.53 -21.47 10.53
C LYS A 284 -24.01 -22.03 9.19
N PRO A 285 -25.31 -22.29 9.06
CA PRO A 285 -25.88 -22.63 7.77
C PRO A 285 -25.71 -21.47 6.78
N ARG A 286 -25.81 -21.76 5.49
CA ARG A 286 -25.82 -20.73 4.45
C ARG A 286 -26.98 -19.77 4.64
N GLY A 287 -26.76 -18.50 4.32
CA GLY A 287 -27.71 -17.40 4.53
C GLY A 287 -27.65 -16.77 5.92
N GLU A 288 -26.88 -17.36 6.87
CA GLU A 288 -26.74 -16.85 8.23
C GLU A 288 -25.29 -16.52 8.62
N ARG A 289 -24.34 -16.67 7.68
CA ARG A 289 -22.89 -16.52 7.95
C ARG A 289 -22.48 -15.06 8.07
N GLY A 290 -23.23 -14.13 7.46
CA GLY A 290 -23.02 -12.69 7.54
C GLY A 290 -21.81 -12.24 6.72
N ALA A 291 -21.58 -12.92 5.60
CA ALA A 291 -20.63 -12.55 4.55
C ALA A 291 -21.15 -13.11 3.23
N TYR A 292 -21.34 -12.24 2.24
CA TYR A 292 -21.95 -12.61 0.95
C TYR A 292 -21.25 -13.80 0.30
N VAL A 293 -19.93 -13.71 0.12
CA VAL A 293 -19.11 -14.77 -0.50
C VAL A 293 -19.09 -16.09 0.29
N ALA A 294 -19.39 -16.06 1.61
CA ALA A 294 -19.51 -17.26 2.43
C ALA A 294 -20.91 -17.89 2.33
N ASP A 295 -21.92 -17.07 2.05
CA ASP A 295 -23.32 -17.50 2.00
C ASP A 295 -23.74 -17.97 0.59
N HIS A 296 -23.00 -17.59 -0.45
CA HIS A 296 -23.28 -17.96 -1.85
C HIS A 296 -22.18 -18.86 -2.40
N VAL A 297 -22.53 -19.68 -3.39
CA VAL A 297 -21.57 -20.50 -4.16
C VAL A 297 -21.44 -19.90 -5.52
N GLY A 298 -20.20 -19.75 -5.98
CA GLY A 298 -19.93 -19.22 -7.30
C GLY A 298 -20.52 -20.10 -8.41
N GLU A 299 -20.99 -19.49 -9.46
CA GLU A 299 -21.50 -20.17 -10.64
C GLU A 299 -20.40 -21.02 -11.29
N VAL A 300 -20.79 -22.16 -11.86
CA VAL A 300 -19.89 -23.00 -12.65
C VAL A 300 -19.82 -22.39 -14.05
N PRO A 301 -18.62 -22.07 -14.58
CA PRO A 301 -18.46 -21.49 -15.91
C PRO A 301 -18.86 -22.44 -17.04
#